data_552fa4b747fe8921bed68fba2dfbee8d
#
_entry.id   552fa4b747fe8921bed68fba2dfbee8d
#
_cell.length_a   1.000
_cell.length_b   1.000
_cell.length_c   1.000
_cell.angle_alpha   90.00
_cell.angle_beta   90.00
_cell.angle_gamma   90.00
#
_symmetry.space_group_name_H-M   'P 1'
#
loop_
_entity.id
_entity.type
_entity.pdbx_description
1 polymer ?
#
loop_
_entity_poly.entity_id
_entity_poly.type
_entity_poly.pdbx_seq_one_letter_code
_entity_poly.pdbx_strand_id
1 'polypeptide(L)'
;MAALTLDFSLPLRDFELSLALEVGRTVALVGPSGAGKTSALHVVAGLARACGRVALGDDVWLDATVDRPPEERRVGLVFQDYALFPHLSVRANVAYARSDRVDELLERFRIAHLADVKPGELSGGERQRVALARALARDPAVLLLDEPLAALDAHTKAEVRMELHELLRELALPTLLVTHDYEDAAALADEVGVLVDGTLRQLAPPSELVANPRDGFVASFTGANLLHGSARRGELTEIVLTTGERVFSTDDADGDVWVVVYPWEISVAREPAHDSALNVVRGDIGSVVEVGNRVRVRIGPITAEVTASSSTRLELARGGVAYATFKATGTRLVPL
;
A
#
# COMPACT_ATOMS: atom_id res chain seq x y z
N MET A 1 -11.54 21.21 -6.30
CA MET A 1 -11.12 21.23 -4.89
C MET A 1 -9.66 21.63 -4.84
N ALA A 2 -9.19 22.29 -3.77
CA ALA A 2 -7.79 22.63 -3.62
C ALA A 2 -6.97 21.36 -3.39
N ALA A 3 -5.86 21.19 -4.10
CA ALA A 3 -4.94 20.07 -3.88
C ALA A 3 -3.95 20.43 -2.77
N LEU A 4 -3.51 19.41 -2.03
CA LEU A 4 -2.42 19.53 -1.07
C LEU A 4 -1.10 19.33 -1.82
N THR A 5 -0.26 20.34 -1.84
CA THR A 5 1.06 20.31 -2.47
C THR A 5 2.13 20.14 -1.41
N LEU A 6 2.99 19.15 -1.59
CA LEU A 6 4.11 18.82 -0.75
C LEU A 6 5.40 18.95 -1.56
N ASP A 7 6.35 19.73 -1.08
CA ASP A 7 7.70 19.85 -1.63
C ASP A 7 8.64 20.24 -0.47
N PHE A 8 9.11 19.23 0.28
CA PHE A 8 9.89 19.48 1.48
C PHE A 8 10.99 18.44 1.69
N SER A 9 11.98 18.80 2.48
CA SER A 9 12.97 17.89 3.03
C SER A 9 12.98 17.95 4.56
N LEU A 10 13.21 16.79 5.17
CA LEU A 10 13.32 16.61 6.62
C LEU A 10 14.51 15.69 6.93
N PRO A 11 15.56 16.18 7.60
CA PRO A 11 16.62 15.31 8.06
C PRO A 11 16.10 14.34 9.13
N LEU A 12 16.28 13.04 8.87
CA LEU A 12 16.03 11.97 9.80
C LEU A 12 17.38 11.42 10.30
N ARG A 13 17.34 10.45 11.22
CA ARG A 13 18.56 9.96 11.87
C ARG A 13 19.60 9.41 10.87
N ASP A 14 19.15 8.64 9.87
CA ASP A 14 20.01 7.86 9.00
C ASP A 14 19.98 8.34 7.54
N PHE A 15 18.99 9.16 7.17
CA PHE A 15 18.80 9.71 5.82
C PHE A 15 17.98 11.01 5.85
N GLU A 16 17.88 11.67 4.72
CA GLU A 16 16.98 12.82 4.52
C GLU A 16 15.70 12.35 3.80
N LEU A 17 14.54 12.62 4.41
CA LEU A 17 13.26 12.47 3.75
C LEU A 17 13.08 13.64 2.78
N SER A 18 13.00 13.35 1.49
CA SER A 18 12.69 14.33 0.44
C SER A 18 11.40 13.89 -0.27
N LEU A 19 10.37 14.72 -0.20
CA LEU A 19 9.05 14.39 -0.73
C LEU A 19 8.49 15.54 -1.55
N ALA A 20 8.30 15.29 -2.85
CA ALA A 20 7.64 16.20 -3.78
C ALA A 20 6.46 15.47 -4.44
N LEU A 21 5.23 15.86 -4.10
CA LEU A 21 4.00 15.30 -4.70
C LEU A 21 2.80 16.23 -4.47
N GLU A 22 1.74 15.97 -5.24
CA GLU A 22 0.46 16.65 -5.13
C GLU A 22 -0.63 15.63 -4.74
N VAL A 23 -1.45 15.99 -3.74
CA VAL A 23 -2.56 15.16 -3.26
C VAL A 23 -3.86 15.84 -3.65
N GLY A 24 -4.42 15.46 -4.77
CA GLY A 24 -5.71 15.98 -5.24
C GLY A 24 -6.90 15.18 -4.71
N ARG A 25 -6.69 13.88 -4.47
CA ARG A 25 -7.64 12.94 -3.88
C ARG A 25 -6.93 12.08 -2.84
N THR A 26 -7.10 10.75 -2.88
CA THR A 26 -6.40 9.86 -1.95
C THR A 26 -5.07 9.39 -2.53
N VAL A 27 -3.98 9.73 -1.86
CA VAL A 27 -2.64 9.21 -2.15
C VAL A 27 -2.17 8.36 -0.97
N ALA A 28 -1.71 7.14 -1.24
CA ALA A 28 -1.09 6.29 -0.24
C ALA A 28 0.45 6.34 -0.37
N LEU A 29 1.16 6.56 0.73
CA LEU A 29 2.59 6.32 0.82
C LEU A 29 2.83 4.94 1.42
N VAL A 30 3.52 4.09 0.68
CA VAL A 30 3.88 2.73 1.08
C VAL A 30 5.39 2.54 1.11
N GLY A 31 5.86 1.51 1.79
CA GLY A 31 7.29 1.19 1.84
C GLY A 31 7.68 0.52 3.16
N PRO A 32 8.96 0.16 3.34
CA PRO A 32 9.44 -0.52 4.53
C PRO A 32 9.25 0.32 5.80
N SER A 33 9.26 -0.36 6.95
CA SER A 33 9.27 0.33 8.24
C SER A 33 10.50 1.22 8.34
N GLY A 34 10.33 2.43 8.84
CA GLY A 34 11.43 3.40 8.95
C GLY A 34 11.68 4.25 7.69
N ALA A 35 11.00 4.03 6.56
CA ALA A 35 11.22 4.80 5.32
C ALA A 35 10.85 6.31 5.40
N GLY A 36 10.26 6.77 6.52
CA GLY A 36 9.89 8.18 6.70
C GLY A 36 8.40 8.49 6.48
N LYS A 37 7.55 7.48 6.26
CA LYS A 37 6.12 7.65 5.95
C LYS A 37 5.35 8.44 7.02
N THR A 38 5.38 8.00 8.28
CA THR A 38 4.76 8.70 9.41
C THR A 38 5.36 10.10 9.61
N SER A 39 6.67 10.26 9.37
CA SER A 39 7.33 11.57 9.42
C SER A 39 6.76 12.54 8.37
N ALA A 40 6.43 12.05 7.17
CA ALA A 40 5.76 12.85 6.15
C ALA A 40 4.38 13.35 6.64
N LEU A 41 3.56 12.47 7.25
CA LEU A 41 2.29 12.88 7.86
C LEU A 41 2.50 13.95 8.96
N HIS A 42 3.52 13.77 9.80
CA HIS A 42 3.81 14.72 10.87
C HIS A 42 4.23 16.10 10.34
N VAL A 43 4.98 16.18 9.23
CA VAL A 43 5.29 17.45 8.56
C VAL A 43 4.02 18.12 8.08
N VAL A 44 3.13 17.39 7.40
CA VAL A 44 1.86 17.93 6.90
C VAL A 44 0.96 18.40 8.05
N ALA A 45 0.91 17.65 9.14
CA ALA A 45 0.13 17.99 10.34
C ALA A 45 0.73 19.18 11.15
N GLY A 46 1.97 19.62 10.85
CA GLY A 46 2.66 20.62 11.64
C GLY A 46 3.27 20.11 12.94
N LEU A 47 3.40 18.78 13.09
CA LEU A 47 3.98 18.11 14.24
C LEU A 47 5.51 17.93 14.11
N ALA A 48 6.05 18.08 12.91
CA ALA A 48 7.49 18.04 12.64
C ALA A 48 7.87 19.22 11.74
N ARG A 49 9.00 19.83 12.04
CA ARG A 49 9.53 20.98 11.30
C ARG A 49 10.40 20.48 10.14
N ALA A 50 10.09 20.91 8.93
CA ALA A 50 10.83 20.58 7.71
C ALA A 50 11.28 21.85 6.98
N CYS A 51 12.15 21.68 5.99
CA CYS A 51 12.50 22.73 5.04
C CYS A 51 11.74 22.51 3.73
N GLY A 52 11.24 23.59 3.11
CA GLY A 52 10.50 23.47 1.86
C GLY A 52 9.09 24.05 1.95
N ARG A 53 8.11 23.45 1.26
CA ARG A 53 6.77 24.00 1.14
C ARG A 53 5.70 22.93 1.39
N VAL A 54 4.67 23.29 2.16
CA VAL A 54 3.41 22.58 2.31
C VAL A 54 2.28 23.58 2.14
N ALA A 55 1.37 23.32 1.20
CA ALA A 55 0.26 24.24 0.92
C ALA A 55 -1.00 23.49 0.49
N LEU A 56 -2.17 24.01 0.83
CA LEU A 56 -3.45 23.56 0.33
C LEU A 56 -4.00 24.61 -0.64
N GLY A 57 -3.87 24.38 -1.96
CA GLY A 57 -4.10 25.41 -2.95
C GLY A 57 -3.21 26.64 -2.71
N ASP A 58 -3.83 27.81 -2.52
CA ASP A 58 -3.12 29.06 -2.22
C ASP A 58 -2.79 29.24 -0.73
N ASP A 59 -3.34 28.39 0.14
CA ASP A 59 -3.15 28.47 1.59
C ASP A 59 -1.84 27.79 2.01
N VAL A 60 -0.80 28.59 2.26
CA VAL A 60 0.54 28.10 2.64
C VAL A 60 0.58 27.78 4.14
N TRP A 61 0.97 26.54 4.47
CA TRP A 61 1.13 26.07 5.84
C TRP A 61 2.58 26.03 6.29
N LEU A 62 3.50 25.79 5.37
CA LEU A 62 4.94 25.80 5.59
C LEU A 62 5.65 26.36 4.36
N ASP A 63 6.56 27.31 4.57
CA ASP A 63 7.59 27.74 3.63
C ASP A 63 8.76 28.41 4.37
N ALA A 64 9.61 29.14 3.65
CA ALA A 64 10.75 29.84 4.24
C ALA A 64 10.35 30.91 5.28
N THR A 65 9.12 31.40 5.23
CA THR A 65 8.60 32.52 6.05
C THR A 65 7.43 32.14 6.95
N VAL A 66 6.73 31.05 6.61
CA VAL A 66 5.52 30.59 7.29
C VAL A 66 5.77 29.19 7.86
N ASP A 67 5.41 28.98 9.12
CA ASP A 67 5.34 27.66 9.77
C ASP A 67 4.13 27.65 10.69
N ARG A 68 2.95 27.27 10.14
CA ARG A 68 1.71 27.26 10.91
C ARG A 68 1.71 26.10 11.92
N PRO A 69 1.33 26.33 13.16
CA PRO A 69 1.20 25.27 14.14
C PRO A 69 0.01 24.32 13.78
N PRO A 70 -0.05 23.11 14.35
CA PRO A 70 -1.07 22.11 14.02
C PRO A 70 -2.53 22.60 14.15
N GLU A 71 -2.80 23.42 15.17
CA GLU A 71 -4.15 23.95 15.44
C GLU A 71 -4.66 24.95 14.38
N GLU A 72 -3.76 25.54 13.61
CA GLU A 72 -4.07 26.47 12.51
C GLU A 72 -4.17 25.77 11.16
N ARG A 73 -3.74 24.50 11.07
CA ARG A 73 -3.90 23.68 9.89
C ARG A 73 -5.24 22.95 9.96
N ARG A 74 -6.03 23.03 8.90
CA ARG A 74 -7.32 22.32 8.83
C ARG A 74 -7.12 20.84 8.48
N VAL A 75 -6.48 20.10 9.39
CA VAL A 75 -6.13 18.69 9.22
C VAL A 75 -6.90 17.82 10.18
N GLY A 76 -7.49 16.74 9.66
CA GLY A 76 -7.96 15.60 10.45
C GLY A 76 -6.89 14.52 10.45
N LEU A 77 -6.34 14.16 11.61
CA LEU A 77 -5.30 13.14 11.75
C LEU A 77 -5.82 11.94 12.53
N VAL A 78 -5.68 10.76 11.94
CA VAL A 78 -5.88 9.46 12.59
C VAL A 78 -4.52 8.81 12.78
N PHE A 79 -4.14 8.57 14.03
CA PHE A 79 -2.90 7.91 14.41
C PHE A 79 -3.01 6.39 14.33
N GLN A 80 -1.89 5.70 14.22
CA GLN A 80 -1.80 4.24 14.11
C GLN A 80 -2.50 3.48 15.25
N ASP A 81 -2.41 3.98 16.48
CA ASP A 81 -3.06 3.42 17.69
C ASP A 81 -4.42 4.08 17.97
N TYR A 82 -4.94 4.87 16.98
CA TYR A 82 -6.14 5.69 17.09
C TYR A 82 -6.05 6.83 18.12
N ALA A 83 -5.13 6.80 19.06
CA ALA A 83 -4.88 7.79 20.11
C ALA A 83 -6.19 8.32 20.77
N LEU A 84 -7.13 7.42 21.06
CA LEU A 84 -8.36 7.77 21.76
C LEU A 84 -8.07 8.05 23.25
N PHE A 85 -8.74 9.05 23.80
CA PHE A 85 -8.61 9.37 25.22
C PHE A 85 -9.29 8.28 26.07
N PRO A 86 -8.54 7.45 26.81
CA PRO A 86 -9.09 6.26 27.45
C PRO A 86 -10.04 6.57 28.62
N HIS A 87 -9.94 7.76 29.18
CA HIS A 87 -10.79 8.23 30.28
C HIS A 87 -12.10 8.88 29.83
N LEU A 88 -12.22 9.22 28.52
CA LEU A 88 -13.40 9.82 27.93
C LEU A 88 -14.28 8.77 27.26
N SER A 89 -15.60 8.99 27.26
CA SER A 89 -16.53 8.17 26.46
C SER A 89 -16.35 8.43 24.96
N VAL A 90 -16.99 7.60 24.11
CA VAL A 90 -17.03 7.80 22.64
C VAL A 90 -17.52 9.20 22.30
N ARG A 91 -18.67 9.61 22.86
CA ARG A 91 -19.21 10.96 22.66
C ARG A 91 -18.21 12.05 23.04
N ALA A 92 -17.58 11.91 24.20
CA ALA A 92 -16.61 12.89 24.68
C ALA A 92 -15.31 12.92 23.86
N ASN A 93 -14.89 11.79 23.30
CA ASN A 93 -13.77 11.74 22.35
C ASN A 93 -14.11 12.52 21.07
N VAL A 94 -15.26 12.33 20.46
CA VAL A 94 -15.70 13.06 19.25
C VAL A 94 -15.92 14.55 19.58
N ALA A 95 -16.54 14.87 20.72
CA ALA A 95 -16.79 16.23 21.18
C ALA A 95 -15.53 17.00 21.59
N TYR A 96 -14.38 16.32 21.78
CA TYR A 96 -13.13 16.94 22.20
C TYR A 96 -12.69 18.07 21.26
N ALA A 97 -13.01 17.95 20.00
CA ALA A 97 -12.76 18.95 18.97
C ALA A 97 -13.66 20.21 19.09
N ARG A 98 -14.54 20.27 20.07
CA ARG A 98 -15.56 21.33 20.28
C ARG A 98 -16.47 21.54 19.06
N SER A 99 -16.89 20.43 18.46
CA SER A 99 -17.81 20.40 17.31
C SER A 99 -19.26 20.36 17.81
N ASP A 100 -20.14 21.03 17.10
CA ASP A 100 -21.62 20.93 17.23
C ASP A 100 -22.20 19.76 16.40
N ARG A 101 -21.37 19.10 15.57
CA ARG A 101 -21.73 17.96 14.70
C ARG A 101 -21.58 16.59 15.37
N VAL A 102 -21.45 16.52 16.69
CA VAL A 102 -21.16 15.26 17.40
C VAL A 102 -22.20 14.20 17.11
N ASP A 103 -23.50 14.53 17.27
CA ASP A 103 -24.60 13.57 17.05
C ASP A 103 -24.67 13.10 15.59
N GLU A 104 -24.52 14.02 14.62
CA GLU A 104 -24.43 13.69 13.19
C GLU A 104 -23.30 12.68 12.92
N LEU A 105 -22.10 12.93 13.47
CA LEU A 105 -20.95 12.06 13.29
C LEU A 105 -21.12 10.70 13.95
N LEU A 106 -21.70 10.65 15.15
CA LEU A 106 -22.00 9.37 15.82
C LEU A 106 -22.97 8.51 14.99
N GLU A 107 -23.99 9.11 14.42
CA GLU A 107 -24.94 8.42 13.52
C GLU A 107 -24.27 8.00 12.20
N ARG A 108 -23.56 8.91 11.54
CA ARG A 108 -22.85 8.65 10.27
C ARG A 108 -21.89 7.48 10.38
N PHE A 109 -21.13 7.41 11.48
CA PHE A 109 -20.18 6.33 11.74
C PHE A 109 -20.81 5.10 12.42
N ARG A 110 -22.14 5.08 12.61
CA ARG A 110 -22.89 3.97 13.24
C ARG A 110 -22.36 3.60 14.62
N ILE A 111 -21.96 4.60 15.42
CA ILE A 111 -21.44 4.46 16.78
C ILE A 111 -22.28 5.18 17.82
N ALA A 112 -23.48 5.66 17.47
CA ALA A 112 -24.38 6.37 18.40
C ALA A 112 -24.78 5.51 19.61
N HIS A 113 -24.98 4.19 19.40
CA HIS A 113 -25.29 3.23 20.47
C HIS A 113 -24.12 3.00 21.44
N LEU A 114 -22.91 3.44 21.10
CA LEU A 114 -21.68 3.35 21.91
C LEU A 114 -21.32 4.68 22.58
N ALA A 115 -22.17 5.69 22.49
CA ALA A 115 -21.85 7.07 22.88
C ALA A 115 -21.29 7.20 24.30
N ASP A 116 -21.75 6.40 25.24
CA ASP A 116 -21.36 6.43 26.67
C ASP A 116 -20.26 5.39 27.00
N VAL A 117 -19.89 4.53 26.05
CA VAL A 117 -18.87 3.48 26.21
C VAL A 117 -17.46 4.09 26.15
N LYS A 118 -16.51 3.50 26.87
CA LYS A 118 -15.09 3.91 26.84
C LYS A 118 -14.28 3.13 25.81
N PRO A 119 -13.17 3.72 25.28
CA PRO A 119 -12.34 3.09 24.26
C PRO A 119 -11.82 1.68 24.57
N GLY A 120 -11.59 1.37 25.85
CA GLY A 120 -11.12 0.03 26.26
C GLY A 120 -12.15 -1.09 26.08
N GLU A 121 -13.42 -0.75 25.91
CA GLU A 121 -14.53 -1.70 25.75
C GLU A 121 -14.90 -1.90 24.26
N LEU A 122 -14.29 -1.14 23.35
CA LEU A 122 -14.58 -1.15 21.92
C LEU A 122 -13.76 -2.21 21.18
N SER A 123 -14.34 -2.79 20.14
CA SER A 123 -13.62 -3.56 19.13
C SER A 123 -12.65 -2.66 18.33
N GLY A 124 -11.73 -3.28 17.57
CA GLY A 124 -10.79 -2.55 16.72
C GLY A 124 -11.48 -1.65 15.70
N GLY A 125 -12.50 -2.17 14.99
CA GLY A 125 -13.26 -1.41 14.01
C GLY A 125 -14.08 -0.27 14.64
N GLU A 126 -14.64 -0.47 15.83
CA GLU A 126 -15.34 0.60 16.56
C GLU A 126 -14.37 1.71 16.98
N ARG A 127 -13.18 1.37 17.50
CA ARG A 127 -12.14 2.36 17.82
C ARG A 127 -11.74 3.18 16.60
N GLN A 128 -11.59 2.55 15.45
CA GLN A 128 -11.28 3.23 14.19
C GLN A 128 -12.39 4.20 13.79
N ARG A 129 -13.66 3.77 13.81
CA ARG A 129 -14.81 4.64 13.51
C ARG A 129 -14.90 5.85 14.45
N VAL A 130 -14.61 5.66 15.74
CA VAL A 130 -14.53 6.78 16.71
C VAL A 130 -13.39 7.73 16.37
N ALA A 131 -12.20 7.21 16.00
CA ALA A 131 -11.06 8.04 15.62
C ALA A 131 -11.33 8.86 14.34
N LEU A 132 -11.95 8.26 13.33
CA LEU A 132 -12.38 8.94 12.11
C LEU A 132 -13.44 10.02 12.41
N ALA A 133 -14.46 9.70 13.21
CA ALA A 133 -15.48 10.68 13.63
C ALA A 133 -14.83 11.87 14.36
N ARG A 134 -13.88 11.62 15.28
CA ARG A 134 -13.12 12.67 15.95
C ARG A 134 -12.27 13.51 14.99
N ALA A 135 -11.59 12.88 14.05
CA ALA A 135 -10.76 13.58 13.05
C ALA A 135 -11.60 14.52 12.16
N LEU A 136 -12.84 14.10 11.82
CA LEU A 136 -13.77 14.89 11.00
C LEU A 136 -14.56 15.93 11.79
N ALA A 137 -14.53 15.88 13.10
CA ALA A 137 -15.34 16.78 13.96
C ALA A 137 -15.00 18.27 13.81
N ARG A 138 -13.78 18.62 13.36
CA ARG A 138 -13.35 20.00 13.10
C ARG A 138 -13.54 20.45 11.66
N ASP A 139 -14.25 19.69 10.85
CA ASP A 139 -14.44 19.97 9.42
C ASP A 139 -13.10 20.21 8.71
N PRO A 140 -12.22 19.19 8.67
CA PRO A 140 -10.91 19.32 8.08
C PRO A 140 -10.98 19.55 6.57
N ALA A 141 -9.94 20.18 6.03
CA ALA A 141 -9.77 20.35 4.59
C ALA A 141 -8.84 19.27 4.00
N VAL A 142 -8.08 18.57 4.85
CA VAL A 142 -7.18 17.47 4.51
C VAL A 142 -7.32 16.36 5.56
N LEU A 143 -7.32 15.11 5.12
CA LEU A 143 -7.32 13.94 5.99
C LEU A 143 -5.96 13.23 5.94
N LEU A 144 -5.41 12.91 7.10
CA LEU A 144 -4.17 12.17 7.27
C LEU A 144 -4.45 10.87 8.03
N LEU A 145 -4.05 9.73 7.45
CA LEU A 145 -4.30 8.42 8.02
C LEU A 145 -2.98 7.65 8.17
N ASP A 146 -2.57 7.42 9.42
CA ASP A 146 -1.36 6.64 9.73
C ASP A 146 -1.75 5.21 10.08
N GLU A 147 -1.42 4.24 9.18
CA GLU A 147 -1.67 2.81 9.35
C GLU A 147 -3.11 2.47 9.80
N PRO A 148 -4.16 3.00 9.16
CA PRO A 148 -5.51 2.98 9.71
C PRO A 148 -6.11 1.58 9.88
N LEU A 149 -5.56 0.55 9.23
CA LEU A 149 -6.05 -0.83 9.27
C LEU A 149 -5.12 -1.80 10.02
N ALA A 150 -3.97 -1.32 10.54
CA ALA A 150 -2.93 -2.18 11.09
C ALA A 150 -3.34 -2.91 12.38
N ALA A 151 -4.23 -2.31 13.18
CA ALA A 151 -4.67 -2.86 14.46
C ALA A 151 -5.84 -3.86 14.36
N LEU A 152 -6.27 -4.22 13.15
CA LEU A 152 -7.42 -5.08 12.89
C LEU A 152 -6.98 -6.51 12.56
N ASP A 153 -7.78 -7.48 13.02
CA ASP A 153 -7.65 -8.87 12.55
C ASP A 153 -8.06 -9.01 11.07
N ALA A 154 -7.62 -10.08 10.41
CA ALA A 154 -7.76 -10.25 8.96
C ALA A 154 -9.23 -10.24 8.47
N HIS A 155 -10.17 -10.73 9.27
CA HIS A 155 -11.60 -10.75 8.89
C HIS A 155 -12.20 -9.36 8.95
N THR A 156 -12.06 -8.70 10.10
CA THR A 156 -12.51 -7.32 10.33
C THR A 156 -11.84 -6.33 9.36
N LYS A 157 -10.56 -6.55 9.03
CA LYS A 157 -9.78 -5.70 8.12
C LYS A 157 -10.43 -5.59 6.74
N ALA A 158 -10.95 -6.69 6.18
CA ALA A 158 -11.56 -6.68 4.86
C ALA A 158 -12.85 -5.83 4.82
N GLU A 159 -13.71 -5.97 5.83
CA GLU A 159 -14.96 -5.20 5.95
C GLU A 159 -14.68 -3.71 6.16
N VAL A 160 -13.80 -3.39 7.11
CA VAL A 160 -13.45 -2.01 7.45
C VAL A 160 -12.71 -1.31 6.29
N ARG A 161 -11.92 -2.04 5.50
CA ARG A 161 -11.29 -1.53 4.28
C ARG A 161 -12.33 -1.03 3.28
N MET A 162 -13.40 -1.80 3.05
CA MET A 162 -14.48 -1.40 2.15
C MET A 162 -15.24 -0.18 2.69
N GLU A 163 -15.59 -0.17 3.98
CA GLU A 163 -16.23 0.99 4.62
C GLU A 163 -15.36 2.26 4.51
N LEU A 164 -14.05 2.13 4.74
CA LEU A 164 -13.11 3.25 4.64
C LEU A 164 -12.98 3.75 3.19
N HIS A 165 -12.94 2.84 2.21
CA HIS A 165 -12.92 3.20 0.80
C HIS A 165 -14.15 4.04 0.40
N GLU A 166 -15.35 3.58 0.77
CA GLU A 166 -16.59 4.30 0.51
C GLU A 166 -16.58 5.69 1.18
N LEU A 167 -16.15 5.75 2.45
CA LEU A 167 -16.04 6.99 3.20
C LEU A 167 -15.10 8.00 2.53
N LEU A 168 -13.90 7.57 2.10
CA LEU A 168 -12.93 8.45 1.45
C LEU A 168 -13.47 9.01 0.13
N ARG A 169 -14.19 8.19 -0.63
CA ARG A 169 -14.85 8.65 -1.86
C ARG A 169 -15.99 9.63 -1.60
N GLU A 170 -16.77 9.42 -0.55
CA GLU A 170 -17.87 10.30 -0.16
C GLU A 170 -17.36 11.67 0.36
N LEU A 171 -16.32 11.64 1.19
CA LEU A 171 -15.70 12.85 1.74
C LEU A 171 -15.06 13.70 0.65
N ALA A 172 -14.47 13.05 -0.35
CA ALA A 172 -13.76 13.68 -1.46
C ALA A 172 -12.70 14.72 -1.03
N LEU A 173 -12.12 14.57 0.16
CA LEU A 173 -11.04 15.41 0.68
C LEU A 173 -9.69 14.93 0.17
N PRO A 174 -8.72 15.84 -0.09
CA PRO A 174 -7.32 15.44 -0.20
C PRO A 174 -6.92 14.60 1.00
N THR A 175 -6.50 13.37 0.76
CA THR A 175 -6.18 12.41 1.81
C THR A 175 -4.80 11.84 1.59
N LEU A 176 -3.92 11.95 2.58
CA LEU A 176 -2.63 11.26 2.60
C LEU A 176 -2.71 10.09 3.57
N LEU A 177 -2.63 8.88 3.01
CA LEU A 177 -2.67 7.61 3.74
C LEU A 177 -1.26 7.03 3.81
N VAL A 178 -0.87 6.50 4.95
CA VAL A 178 0.37 5.76 5.13
C VAL A 178 0.06 4.33 5.52
N THR A 179 0.69 3.38 4.85
CA THR A 179 0.61 1.96 5.20
C THR A 179 1.87 1.21 4.76
N HIS A 180 2.14 0.06 5.37
CA HIS A 180 3.15 -0.89 4.91
C HIS A 180 2.56 -2.01 4.04
N ASP A 181 1.25 -2.05 3.86
CA ASP A 181 0.51 -3.08 3.12
C ASP A 181 0.07 -2.52 1.76
N TYR A 182 0.60 -3.11 0.68
CA TYR A 182 0.25 -2.71 -0.68
C TYR A 182 -1.23 -2.97 -1.00
N GLU A 183 -1.82 -4.05 -0.48
CA GLU A 183 -3.23 -4.37 -0.74
C GLU A 183 -4.16 -3.31 -0.13
N ASP A 184 -3.83 -2.79 1.06
CA ASP A 184 -4.57 -1.69 1.68
C ASP A 184 -4.45 -0.41 0.85
N ALA A 185 -3.23 -0.07 0.44
CA ALA A 185 -2.97 1.10 -0.39
C ALA A 185 -3.71 1.02 -1.73
N ALA A 186 -3.62 -0.11 -2.42
CA ALA A 186 -4.25 -0.32 -3.72
C ALA A 186 -5.78 -0.30 -3.67
N ALA A 187 -6.37 -0.69 -2.54
CA ALA A 187 -7.82 -0.66 -2.35
C ALA A 187 -8.36 0.72 -1.96
N LEU A 188 -7.56 1.55 -1.27
CA LEU A 188 -8.02 2.80 -0.68
C LEU A 188 -7.63 4.04 -1.47
N ALA A 189 -6.52 4.00 -2.23
CA ALA A 189 -5.93 5.19 -2.84
C ALA A 189 -6.11 5.22 -4.37
N ASP A 190 -6.21 6.44 -4.90
CA ASP A 190 -6.21 6.71 -6.34
C ASP A 190 -4.79 6.56 -6.91
N GLU A 191 -3.76 6.96 -6.13
CA GLU A 191 -2.35 6.81 -6.46
C GLU A 191 -1.58 6.26 -5.26
N VAL A 192 -0.55 5.47 -5.54
CA VAL A 192 0.33 4.89 -4.53
C VAL A 192 1.77 5.33 -4.78
N GLY A 193 2.38 5.93 -3.78
CA GLY A 193 3.78 6.35 -3.76
C GLY A 193 4.63 5.35 -2.98
N VAL A 194 5.60 4.75 -3.62
CA VAL A 194 6.56 3.84 -2.98
C VAL A 194 7.74 4.63 -2.44
N LEU A 195 7.84 4.72 -1.11
CA LEU A 195 8.87 5.47 -0.39
C LEU A 195 9.92 4.51 0.19
N VAL A 196 11.19 4.74 -0.15
CA VAL A 196 12.33 3.95 0.33
C VAL A 196 13.44 4.89 0.76
N ASP A 197 13.93 4.74 1.98
CA ASP A 197 15.02 5.54 2.54
C ASP A 197 14.85 7.06 2.30
N GLY A 198 13.63 7.54 2.58
CA GLY A 198 13.27 8.96 2.42
C GLY A 198 13.06 9.43 0.98
N THR A 199 13.14 8.56 -0.01
CA THR A 199 13.01 8.92 -1.43
C THR A 199 11.79 8.26 -2.07
N LEU A 200 10.99 9.03 -2.78
CA LEU A 200 9.85 8.52 -3.56
C LEU A 200 10.37 7.84 -4.84
N ARG A 201 10.32 6.52 -4.89
CA ARG A 201 10.77 5.71 -6.03
C ARG A 201 9.83 5.80 -7.22
N GLN A 202 8.54 5.69 -6.96
CA GLN A 202 7.49 5.77 -7.98
C GLN A 202 6.20 6.25 -7.33
N LEU A 203 5.43 7.06 -8.05
CA LEU A 203 4.05 7.46 -7.72
C LEU A 203 3.22 7.17 -8.95
N ALA A 204 2.20 6.33 -8.84
CA ALA A 204 1.31 5.96 -9.93
C ALA A 204 0.02 5.32 -9.40
N PRO A 205 -1.03 5.21 -10.23
CA PRO A 205 -2.18 4.37 -9.92
C PRO A 205 -1.74 2.92 -9.63
N PRO A 206 -2.44 2.19 -8.73
CA PRO A 206 -2.07 0.81 -8.37
C PRO A 206 -1.88 -0.13 -9.56
N SER A 207 -2.73 -0.02 -10.58
CA SER A 207 -2.63 -0.83 -11.80
C SER A 207 -1.34 -0.57 -12.59
N GLU A 208 -0.85 0.67 -12.59
CA GLU A 208 0.38 1.03 -13.29
C GLU A 208 1.63 0.60 -12.53
N LEU A 209 1.62 0.66 -11.18
CA LEU A 209 2.72 0.11 -10.37
C LEU A 209 2.94 -1.38 -10.63
N VAL A 210 1.85 -2.13 -10.84
CA VAL A 210 1.90 -3.55 -11.20
C VAL A 210 2.33 -3.76 -12.65
N ALA A 211 1.76 -2.98 -13.59
CA ALA A 211 2.04 -3.15 -15.01
C ALA A 211 3.45 -2.69 -15.40
N ASN A 212 3.93 -1.60 -14.78
CA ASN A 212 5.19 -0.93 -15.15
C ASN A 212 5.98 -0.53 -13.88
N PRO A 213 6.45 -1.49 -13.07
CA PRO A 213 7.30 -1.19 -11.92
C PRO A 213 8.61 -0.56 -12.39
N ARG A 214 9.03 0.53 -11.74
CA ARG A 214 10.20 1.30 -12.12
C ARG A 214 11.51 0.59 -11.78
N ASP A 215 11.51 -0.19 -10.71
CA ASP A 215 12.66 -0.96 -10.25
C ASP A 215 12.22 -2.27 -9.56
N GLY A 216 13.20 -3.11 -9.24
CA GLY A 216 12.96 -4.41 -8.59
C GLY A 216 12.33 -4.27 -7.19
N PHE A 217 12.60 -3.17 -6.47
CA PHE A 217 11.97 -2.96 -5.17
C PHE A 217 10.46 -2.73 -5.32
N VAL A 218 10.05 -1.85 -6.23
CA VAL A 218 8.63 -1.60 -6.52
C VAL A 218 7.93 -2.89 -6.94
N ALA A 219 8.53 -3.66 -7.85
CA ALA A 219 7.99 -4.94 -8.30
C ALA A 219 7.83 -5.95 -7.14
N SER A 220 8.84 -6.09 -6.29
CA SER A 220 8.79 -6.96 -5.12
C SER A 220 7.73 -6.50 -4.12
N PHE A 221 7.65 -5.21 -3.88
CA PHE A 221 6.70 -4.63 -2.92
C PHE A 221 5.24 -4.81 -3.38
N THR A 222 4.99 -4.79 -4.69
CA THR A 222 3.67 -5.09 -5.28
C THR A 222 3.37 -6.59 -5.38
N GLY A 223 4.29 -7.45 -4.91
CA GLY A 223 4.09 -8.89 -4.77
C GLY A 223 4.55 -9.73 -5.96
N ALA A 224 5.36 -9.18 -6.89
CA ALA A 224 5.93 -9.94 -7.98
C ALA A 224 7.04 -10.90 -7.53
N ASN A 225 7.22 -11.97 -8.29
CA ASN A 225 8.47 -12.72 -8.27
C ASN A 225 9.57 -11.91 -8.97
N LEU A 226 10.74 -11.85 -8.35
CA LEU A 226 11.97 -11.28 -8.94
C LEU A 226 12.95 -12.40 -9.19
N LEU A 227 13.34 -12.56 -10.45
CA LEU A 227 14.38 -13.51 -10.86
C LEU A 227 15.51 -12.71 -11.52
N HIS A 228 16.73 -12.97 -11.08
CA HIS A 228 17.90 -12.32 -11.67
C HIS A 228 18.40 -13.12 -12.89
N GLY A 229 18.72 -12.43 -13.98
CA GLY A 229 19.24 -13.04 -15.19
C GLY A 229 19.96 -12.05 -16.11
N SER A 230 20.63 -12.58 -17.11
CA SER A 230 21.28 -11.81 -18.16
C SER A 230 20.46 -11.88 -19.44
N ALA A 231 20.00 -10.73 -19.90
CA ALA A 231 19.15 -10.56 -21.07
C ALA A 231 19.98 -10.37 -22.35
N ARG A 232 19.47 -10.92 -23.44
CA ARG A 232 19.96 -10.70 -24.78
C ARG A 232 18.80 -10.36 -25.72
N ARG A 233 18.86 -9.19 -26.33
CA ARG A 233 17.85 -8.72 -27.26
C ARG A 233 17.73 -9.61 -28.51
N GLY A 234 16.49 -9.89 -28.94
CA GLY A 234 16.14 -10.66 -30.14
C GLY A 234 14.76 -10.27 -30.63
N GLU A 235 14.07 -11.16 -31.38
CA GLU A 235 12.66 -11.01 -31.71
C GLU A 235 11.80 -11.03 -30.41
N LEU A 236 12.17 -11.92 -29.50
CA LEU A 236 11.88 -11.85 -28.07
C LEU A 236 13.20 -11.72 -27.34
N THR A 237 13.22 -10.97 -26.26
CA THR A 237 14.40 -10.92 -25.38
C THR A 237 14.54 -12.26 -24.66
N GLU A 238 15.67 -12.95 -24.89
CA GLU A 238 16.04 -14.18 -24.19
C GLU A 238 16.79 -13.82 -22.91
N ILE A 239 16.39 -14.39 -21.78
CA ILE A 239 17.03 -14.18 -20.50
C ILE A 239 17.51 -15.53 -19.95
N VAL A 240 18.78 -15.61 -19.61
CA VAL A 240 19.35 -16.76 -18.89
C VAL A 240 19.35 -16.40 -17.42
N LEU A 241 18.49 -17.10 -16.65
CA LEU A 241 18.40 -16.90 -15.20
C LEU A 241 19.67 -17.38 -14.51
N THR A 242 19.96 -16.82 -13.34
CA THR A 242 21.08 -17.28 -12.48
C THR A 242 20.94 -18.73 -12.04
N THR A 243 19.75 -19.29 -12.08
CA THR A 243 19.42 -20.70 -11.82
C THR A 243 19.65 -21.61 -13.04
N GLY A 244 19.91 -21.03 -14.21
CA GLY A 244 20.26 -21.72 -15.45
C GLY A 244 19.11 -21.92 -16.44
N GLU A 245 17.86 -21.63 -16.04
CA GLU A 245 16.70 -21.70 -16.95
C GLU A 245 16.73 -20.53 -17.93
N ARG A 246 16.09 -20.74 -19.07
CA ARG A 246 15.86 -19.69 -20.09
C ARG A 246 14.40 -19.26 -20.04
N VAL A 247 14.20 -17.94 -20.00
CA VAL A 247 12.89 -17.33 -20.09
C VAL A 247 12.91 -16.23 -21.16
N PHE A 248 11.73 -15.87 -21.65
CA PHE A 248 11.55 -14.91 -22.73
C PHE A 248 10.63 -13.77 -22.28
N SER A 249 10.89 -12.58 -22.79
CA SER A 249 10.05 -11.39 -22.61
C SER A 249 9.82 -10.67 -23.92
N THR A 250 8.71 -9.93 -23.99
CA THR A 250 8.46 -8.96 -25.08
C THR A 250 9.10 -7.62 -24.82
N ASP A 251 9.60 -7.36 -23.62
CA ASP A 251 10.31 -6.14 -23.28
C ASP A 251 11.75 -6.20 -23.84
N ASP A 252 12.21 -5.09 -24.38
CA ASP A 252 13.59 -4.95 -24.91
C ASP A 252 14.58 -4.70 -23.76
N ALA A 253 15.60 -5.57 -23.65
CA ALA A 253 16.70 -5.38 -22.71
C ALA A 253 17.99 -6.09 -23.19
N ASP A 254 19.14 -5.60 -22.71
CA ASP A 254 20.44 -6.23 -22.85
C ASP A 254 21.21 -6.11 -21.51
N GLY A 255 21.95 -7.15 -21.12
CA GLY A 255 22.72 -7.20 -19.88
C GLY A 255 21.91 -7.70 -18.69
N ASP A 256 22.36 -7.33 -17.49
CA ASP A 256 21.76 -7.84 -16.27
C ASP A 256 20.43 -7.15 -15.94
N VAL A 257 19.41 -7.96 -15.66
CA VAL A 257 18.04 -7.51 -15.42
C VAL A 257 17.37 -8.29 -14.30
N TRP A 258 16.36 -7.66 -13.69
CA TRP A 258 15.32 -8.36 -12.97
C TRP A 258 14.21 -8.79 -13.92
N VAL A 259 13.89 -10.06 -13.91
CA VAL A 259 12.68 -10.62 -14.53
C VAL A 259 11.57 -10.57 -13.51
N VAL A 260 10.50 -9.87 -13.85
CA VAL A 260 9.34 -9.63 -13.01
C VAL A 260 8.17 -10.44 -13.56
N VAL A 261 7.59 -11.31 -12.74
CA VAL A 261 6.38 -12.06 -13.06
C VAL A 261 5.48 -12.18 -11.83
N TYR A 262 4.21 -11.88 -11.99
CA TYR A 262 3.27 -11.93 -10.87
C TYR A 262 2.77 -13.35 -10.61
N PRO A 263 2.53 -13.72 -9.33
CA PRO A 263 2.06 -15.06 -8.96
C PRO A 263 0.80 -15.53 -9.68
N TRP A 264 -0.12 -14.62 -9.99
CA TRP A 264 -1.39 -14.90 -10.69
C TRP A 264 -1.24 -15.06 -12.21
N GLU A 265 -0.10 -14.64 -12.80
CA GLU A 265 0.23 -14.87 -14.22
C GLU A 265 0.83 -16.26 -14.46
N ILE A 266 1.10 -17.01 -13.37
CA ILE A 266 1.79 -18.28 -13.43
C ILE A 266 0.80 -19.42 -13.35
N SER A 267 0.79 -20.27 -14.38
CA SER A 267 0.09 -21.55 -14.36
C SER A 267 0.98 -22.65 -13.77
N VAL A 268 0.38 -23.56 -13.02
CA VAL A 268 1.10 -24.70 -12.40
C VAL A 268 0.61 -26.01 -13.00
N ALA A 269 1.55 -26.90 -13.36
CA ALA A 269 1.29 -28.22 -13.88
C ALA A 269 2.23 -29.28 -13.29
N ARG A 270 1.85 -30.56 -13.37
CA ARG A 270 2.71 -31.69 -12.98
C ARG A 270 3.66 -32.13 -14.10
N GLU A 271 3.30 -31.81 -15.34
CA GLU A 271 4.07 -32.08 -16.55
C GLU A 271 4.22 -30.79 -17.34
N PRO A 272 5.27 -30.68 -18.20
CA PRO A 272 5.44 -29.51 -19.05
C PRO A 272 4.20 -29.31 -19.92
N ALA A 273 3.58 -28.13 -19.86
CA ALA A 273 2.46 -27.80 -20.71
C ALA A 273 2.97 -27.51 -22.15
N HIS A 274 2.26 -28.03 -23.17
CA HIS A 274 2.48 -27.68 -24.57
C HIS A 274 1.41 -26.65 -24.99
N ASP A 275 1.55 -25.44 -24.50
CA ASP A 275 0.68 -24.32 -24.79
C ASP A 275 1.44 -23.10 -25.33
N SER A 276 0.79 -21.95 -25.38
CA SER A 276 1.38 -20.70 -25.86
C SER A 276 2.32 -20.01 -24.82
N ALA A 277 2.48 -20.58 -23.64
CA ALA A 277 3.42 -20.06 -22.64
C ALA A 277 4.83 -20.60 -22.95
N LEU A 278 5.71 -19.68 -23.35
CA LEU A 278 7.09 -20.02 -23.71
C LEU A 278 7.97 -20.26 -22.49
N ASN A 279 7.64 -19.65 -21.35
CA ASN A 279 8.45 -19.72 -20.15
C ASN A 279 8.01 -20.91 -19.29
N VAL A 280 8.96 -21.80 -19.04
CA VAL A 280 8.75 -23.01 -18.21
C VAL A 280 9.88 -23.11 -17.21
N VAL A 281 9.56 -23.07 -15.93
CA VAL A 281 10.51 -23.28 -14.83
C VAL A 281 10.08 -24.53 -14.07
N ARG A 282 10.98 -25.52 -14.03
CA ARG A 282 10.79 -26.74 -13.24
C ARG A 282 11.42 -26.56 -11.86
N GLY A 283 10.72 -26.94 -10.81
CA GLY A 283 11.28 -26.86 -9.47
C GLY A 283 10.61 -27.79 -8.46
N ASP A 284 11.28 -27.99 -7.33
CA ASP A 284 10.71 -28.66 -6.19
C ASP A 284 9.71 -27.73 -5.49
N ILE A 285 8.61 -28.29 -5.02
CA ILE A 285 7.61 -27.56 -4.22
C ILE A 285 8.16 -27.37 -2.81
N GLY A 286 8.61 -26.15 -2.52
CA GLY A 286 9.17 -25.78 -1.24
C GLY A 286 8.12 -25.52 -0.15
N SER A 287 6.99 -24.92 -0.54
CA SER A 287 5.85 -24.64 0.35
C SER A 287 4.54 -24.57 -0.40
N VAL A 288 3.46 -24.90 0.30
CA VAL A 288 2.07 -24.75 -0.13
C VAL A 288 1.34 -24.06 1.03
N VAL A 289 0.83 -22.86 0.82
CA VAL A 289 0.21 -22.02 1.85
C VAL A 289 -1.15 -21.54 1.38
N GLU A 290 -2.18 -21.83 2.16
CA GLU A 290 -3.52 -21.30 1.89
C GLU A 290 -3.60 -19.81 2.29
N VAL A 291 -4.12 -18.97 1.39
CA VAL A 291 -4.34 -17.55 1.59
C VAL A 291 -5.77 -17.23 1.15
N GLY A 292 -6.69 -17.22 2.09
CA GLY A 292 -8.12 -17.07 1.81
C GLY A 292 -8.63 -18.20 0.90
N ASN A 293 -9.15 -17.86 -0.28
CA ASN A 293 -9.64 -18.81 -1.28
C ASN A 293 -8.58 -19.23 -2.32
N ARG A 294 -7.34 -18.79 -2.14
CA ARG A 294 -6.19 -19.08 -2.99
C ARG A 294 -5.14 -19.89 -2.26
N VAL A 295 -4.25 -20.49 -3.03
CA VAL A 295 -3.10 -21.23 -2.51
C VAL A 295 -1.85 -20.68 -3.18
N ARG A 296 -0.89 -20.23 -2.38
CA ARG A 296 0.45 -19.84 -2.84
C ARG A 296 1.36 -21.06 -2.80
N VAL A 297 1.95 -21.38 -3.95
CA VAL A 297 2.82 -22.53 -4.14
C VAL A 297 4.19 -22.04 -4.56
N ARG A 298 5.22 -22.34 -3.75
CA ARG A 298 6.61 -22.01 -4.09
C ARG A 298 7.21 -23.17 -4.87
N ILE A 299 7.63 -22.91 -6.11
CA ILE A 299 8.23 -23.88 -7.03
C ILE A 299 9.63 -23.37 -7.39
N GLY A 300 10.67 -23.97 -6.80
CA GLY A 300 12.02 -23.42 -6.94
C GLY A 300 12.10 -21.93 -6.53
N PRO A 301 12.55 -21.04 -7.41
CA PRO A 301 12.65 -19.60 -7.13
C PRO A 301 11.30 -18.84 -7.29
N ILE A 302 10.26 -19.47 -7.82
CA ILE A 302 9.00 -18.84 -8.21
C ILE A 302 7.89 -19.17 -7.24
N THR A 303 7.06 -18.20 -6.89
CA THR A 303 5.78 -18.36 -6.20
C THR A 303 4.64 -18.19 -7.19
N ALA A 304 3.79 -19.18 -7.32
CA ALA A 304 2.56 -19.14 -8.10
C ALA A 304 1.33 -19.04 -7.19
N GLU A 305 0.25 -18.46 -7.68
CA GLU A 305 -1.02 -18.40 -6.99
C GLU A 305 -2.09 -19.18 -7.77
N VAL A 306 -2.63 -20.23 -7.15
CA VAL A 306 -3.62 -21.12 -7.73
C VAL A 306 -4.89 -21.17 -6.87
N THR A 307 -6.00 -21.69 -7.44
CA THR A 307 -7.20 -21.95 -6.63
C THR A 307 -7.01 -23.17 -5.73
N ALA A 308 -7.72 -23.22 -4.60
CA ALA A 308 -7.69 -24.38 -3.71
C ALA A 308 -8.07 -25.69 -4.45
N SER A 309 -9.05 -25.64 -5.35
CA SER A 309 -9.45 -26.78 -6.18
C SER A 309 -8.34 -27.24 -7.13
N SER A 310 -7.57 -26.28 -7.70
CA SER A 310 -6.42 -26.63 -8.56
C SER A 310 -5.29 -27.24 -7.76
N SER A 311 -4.99 -26.71 -6.56
CA SER A 311 -3.99 -27.28 -5.65
C SER A 311 -4.32 -28.73 -5.30
N THR A 312 -5.57 -29.01 -4.94
CA THR A 312 -6.04 -30.38 -4.61
C THR A 312 -5.97 -31.30 -5.84
N ARG A 313 -6.49 -30.86 -7.00
CA ARG A 313 -6.50 -31.65 -8.24
C ARG A 313 -5.10 -32.02 -8.71
N LEU A 314 -4.15 -31.10 -8.54
CA LEU A 314 -2.75 -31.30 -8.90
C LEU A 314 -1.94 -31.95 -7.78
N GLU A 315 -2.56 -32.29 -6.66
CA GLU A 315 -1.91 -32.91 -5.49
C GLU A 315 -0.64 -32.15 -5.06
N LEU A 316 -0.70 -30.79 -5.08
CA LEU A 316 0.47 -29.97 -4.78
C LEU A 316 0.84 -30.13 -3.30
N ALA A 317 2.00 -30.71 -3.05
CA ALA A 317 2.51 -30.95 -1.70
C ALA A 317 4.01 -30.66 -1.64
N ARG A 318 4.49 -30.24 -0.47
CA ARG A 318 5.90 -29.98 -0.22
C ARG A 318 6.75 -31.22 -0.56
N GLY A 319 7.87 -31.02 -1.26
CA GLY A 319 8.79 -32.08 -1.70
C GLY A 319 8.38 -32.74 -3.03
N GLY A 320 7.21 -32.41 -3.58
CA GLY A 320 6.86 -32.78 -4.95
C GLY A 320 7.55 -31.90 -5.98
N VAL A 321 7.50 -32.30 -7.25
CA VAL A 321 7.99 -31.50 -8.40
C VAL A 321 6.82 -30.90 -9.15
N ALA A 322 6.95 -29.66 -9.60
CA ALA A 322 5.97 -28.99 -10.45
C ALA A 322 6.67 -28.13 -11.50
N TYR A 323 5.88 -27.71 -12.47
CA TYR A 323 6.26 -26.80 -13.55
C TYR A 323 5.46 -25.51 -13.40
N ALA A 324 6.16 -24.39 -13.32
CA ALA A 324 5.59 -23.05 -13.40
C ALA A 324 5.71 -22.56 -14.83
N THR A 325 4.56 -22.22 -15.46
CA THR A 325 4.54 -21.75 -16.85
C THR A 325 3.91 -20.37 -16.93
N PHE A 326 4.50 -19.48 -17.72
CA PHE A 326 4.01 -18.10 -17.89
C PHE A 326 4.36 -17.55 -19.28
N LYS A 327 3.62 -16.54 -19.71
CA LYS A 327 3.79 -15.96 -21.04
C LYS A 327 4.91 -14.92 -21.09
N ALA A 328 5.60 -14.83 -22.24
CA ALA A 328 6.57 -13.77 -22.50
C ALA A 328 5.93 -12.36 -22.39
N THR A 329 4.66 -12.22 -22.77
CA THR A 329 3.91 -10.96 -22.67
C THR A 329 3.55 -10.57 -21.23
N GLY A 330 3.55 -11.51 -20.28
CA GLY A 330 3.34 -11.29 -18.85
C GLY A 330 4.65 -11.18 -18.07
N THR A 331 5.79 -11.17 -18.76
CA THR A 331 7.14 -11.11 -18.19
C THR A 331 7.70 -9.72 -18.41
N ARG A 332 7.91 -8.94 -17.33
CA ARG A 332 8.51 -7.61 -17.41
C ARG A 332 9.99 -7.66 -17.09
N LEU A 333 10.75 -6.75 -17.70
CA LEU A 333 12.19 -6.58 -17.45
C LEU A 333 12.43 -5.21 -16.83
N VAL A 334 13.07 -5.19 -15.67
CA VAL A 334 13.48 -3.94 -15.02
C VAL A 334 15.00 -3.97 -14.81
N PRO A 335 15.70 -2.83 -14.96
CA PRO A 335 17.14 -2.76 -14.74
C PRO A 335 17.49 -3.10 -13.28
N LEU A 336 18.72 -3.55 -13.07
CA LEU A 336 19.30 -3.80 -11.76
C LEU A 336 19.52 -2.54 -10.95
#